data_8fd21d80fad031f59051f2d5b46edac4
#
_entry.id   8fd21d80fad031f59051f2d5b46edac4
#
_cell.length_a   1.000
_cell.length_b   1.000
_cell.length_c   1.000
_cell.angle_alpha   90.00
_cell.angle_beta   90.00
_cell.angle_gamma   90.00
#
_symmetry.space_group_name_H-M   'P 1'
#
loop_
_entity.id
_entity.type
_entity.pdbx_description
1 polymer ?
#
loop_
_entity_poly.entity_id
_entity_poly.type
_entity_poly.pdbx_seq_one_letter_code
_entity_poly.pdbx_strand_id
1 'polypeptide(L)'
;SKIAIVQAPRVLPRVIQLPEELAGCAYGFVFLSSILHEFVNELFVGMSVLGCYQFRATRNSDLFVDEEEITNLRTKLQGELPQRHFGDAVRLEVANNCSPPITDFLLAQFGLQEVDLYRVNGPVNLVRLMQVPDRVDRPDMKFSSFLPGIPKNLGKGSNIFASIRRGDILLHHPYQSFVPVIDLLSQAAVDPSAVAI
;
A
#
# COMPACT_ATOMS: atom_id res chain seq x y z
N SER A 1 21.74 23.40 12.82
CA SER A 1 20.78 23.08 11.75
C SER A 1 19.55 22.40 12.36
N LYS A 2 18.38 22.59 11.76
CA LYS A 2 17.13 21.93 12.17
C LYS A 2 16.77 20.89 11.10
N ILE A 3 16.14 19.80 11.51
CA ILE A 3 15.61 18.77 10.62
C ILE A 3 14.11 18.90 10.60
N ALA A 4 13.50 18.83 9.42
CA ALA A 4 12.05 18.79 9.23
C ALA A 4 11.67 17.55 8.39
N ILE A 5 10.55 16.94 8.73
CA ILE A 5 9.97 15.83 7.97
C ILE A 5 8.72 16.36 7.27
N VAL A 6 8.73 16.29 5.93
CA VAL A 6 7.59 16.69 5.10
C VAL A 6 6.85 15.45 4.63
N GLN A 7 5.61 15.31 5.06
CA GLN A 7 4.75 14.24 4.58
C GLN A 7 4.03 14.67 3.30
N ALA A 8 4.30 13.99 2.19
CA ALA A 8 3.57 14.24 0.95
C ALA A 8 2.08 13.95 1.12
N PRO A 9 1.18 14.90 0.77
CA PRO A 9 -0.27 14.76 0.97
C PRO A 9 -0.82 13.49 0.30
N ARG A 10 -1.63 12.72 1.03
CA ARG A 10 -2.20 11.46 0.52
C ARG A 10 -3.22 11.67 -0.61
N VAL A 11 -3.86 12.83 -0.64
CA VAL A 11 -4.88 13.22 -1.64
C VAL A 11 -4.27 13.42 -3.02
N LEU A 12 -2.98 13.80 -3.11
CA LEU A 12 -2.32 14.05 -4.39
C LEU A 12 -1.83 12.74 -5.02
N PRO A 13 -1.96 12.62 -6.36
CA PRO A 13 -1.40 11.48 -7.09
C PRO A 13 0.11 11.43 -6.91
N ARG A 14 0.66 10.22 -6.78
CA ARG A 14 2.11 10.02 -6.58
C ARG A 14 2.91 10.06 -7.87
N VAL A 15 2.26 9.70 -8.97
CA VAL A 15 2.76 9.78 -10.33
C VAL A 15 1.81 10.68 -11.10
N ILE A 16 2.34 11.75 -11.66
CA ILE A 16 1.59 12.78 -12.37
C ILE A 16 1.95 12.65 -13.84
N GLN A 17 0.94 12.50 -14.69
CA GLN A 17 1.13 12.52 -16.13
C GLN A 17 1.27 13.96 -16.60
N LEU A 18 2.28 14.20 -17.40
CA LEU A 18 2.53 15.51 -18.01
C LEU A 18 1.78 15.61 -19.34
N PRO A 19 1.28 16.80 -19.69
CA PRO A 19 0.84 17.09 -21.07
C PRO A 19 1.96 16.83 -22.08
N GLU A 20 1.59 16.39 -23.27
CA GLU A 20 2.55 16.04 -24.32
C GLU A 20 3.47 17.22 -24.69
N GLU A 21 2.93 18.45 -24.67
CA GLU A 21 3.67 19.69 -24.99
C GLU A 21 4.82 19.93 -23.97
N LEU A 22 4.66 19.50 -22.71
CA LEU A 22 5.68 19.64 -21.69
C LEU A 22 6.62 18.43 -21.65
N ALA A 23 6.10 17.25 -21.93
CA ALA A 23 6.87 16.01 -21.88
C ALA A 23 7.72 15.78 -23.13
N GLY A 24 7.33 16.36 -24.27
CA GLY A 24 7.93 16.10 -25.57
C GLY A 24 7.70 14.68 -26.09
N CYS A 25 6.78 13.94 -25.48
CA CYS A 25 6.41 12.58 -25.84
C CYS A 25 4.98 12.28 -25.38
N ALA A 26 4.34 11.26 -25.99
CA ALA A 26 2.95 10.90 -25.72
C ALA A 26 2.69 10.48 -24.24
N TYR A 27 3.70 9.97 -23.56
CA TYR A 27 3.57 9.46 -22.18
C TYR A 27 4.73 9.93 -21.32
N GLY A 28 4.64 11.15 -20.81
CA GLY A 28 5.57 11.70 -19.82
C GLY A 28 5.00 11.62 -18.41
N PHE A 29 5.83 11.27 -17.44
CA PHE A 29 5.42 11.20 -16.04
C PHE A 29 6.45 11.85 -15.13
N VAL A 30 5.98 12.46 -14.04
CA VAL A 30 6.81 12.98 -12.98
C VAL A 30 6.32 12.47 -11.61
N PHE A 31 7.24 12.22 -10.71
CA PHE A 31 6.87 11.89 -9.34
C PHE A 31 6.53 13.14 -8.53
N LEU A 32 5.46 13.08 -7.74
CA LEU A 32 5.15 14.14 -6.77
C LEU A 32 6.35 14.46 -5.87
N SER A 33 7.11 13.44 -5.47
CA SER A 33 8.31 13.64 -4.66
C SER A 33 9.41 14.44 -5.35
N SER A 34 9.52 14.36 -6.69
CA SER A 34 10.47 15.17 -7.45
C SER A 34 10.04 16.64 -7.49
N ILE A 35 8.74 16.89 -7.64
CA ILE A 35 8.17 18.25 -7.57
C ILE A 35 8.41 18.84 -6.18
N LEU A 36 8.09 18.10 -5.12
CA LEU A 36 8.31 18.57 -3.75
C LEU A 36 9.79 18.83 -3.45
N HIS A 37 10.69 18.06 -4.05
CA HIS A 37 12.13 18.27 -3.90
C HIS A 37 12.60 19.53 -4.59
N GLU A 38 12.14 19.80 -5.81
CA GLU A 38 12.47 21.01 -6.58
C GLU A 38 11.99 22.29 -5.88
N PHE A 39 10.77 22.26 -5.36
CA PHE A 39 10.14 23.41 -4.72
C PHE A 39 10.24 23.41 -3.19
N VAL A 40 11.17 22.64 -2.62
CA VAL A 40 11.31 22.51 -1.16
C VAL A 40 11.55 23.85 -0.45
N ASN A 41 12.27 24.78 -1.08
CA ASN A 41 12.54 26.09 -0.51
C ASN A 41 11.26 26.93 -0.31
N GLU A 42 10.24 26.73 -1.15
CA GLU A 42 8.96 27.42 -1.03
C GLU A 42 8.14 26.95 0.18
N LEU A 43 8.40 25.73 0.66
CA LEU A 43 7.76 25.19 1.87
C LEU A 43 8.34 25.78 3.16
N PHE A 44 9.54 26.38 3.10
CA PHE A 44 10.27 26.88 4.27
C PHE A 44 10.64 28.36 4.11
N VAL A 45 9.62 29.20 4.06
CA VAL A 45 9.80 30.65 3.90
C VAL A 45 10.70 31.23 5.00
N GLY A 46 11.71 31.98 4.60
CA GLY A 46 12.68 32.60 5.52
C GLY A 46 13.77 31.68 6.05
N MET A 47 13.85 30.44 5.53
CA MET A 47 14.90 29.49 5.87
C MET A 47 15.70 29.08 4.62
N SER A 48 16.97 28.74 4.79
CA SER A 48 17.78 28.13 3.74
C SER A 48 17.76 26.62 3.91
N VAL A 49 17.28 25.90 2.91
CA VAL A 49 17.28 24.43 2.90
C VAL A 49 18.65 23.93 2.45
N LEU A 50 19.37 23.24 3.34
CA LEU A 50 20.71 22.72 3.10
C LEU A 50 20.71 21.37 2.37
N GLY A 51 19.59 20.64 2.42
CA GLY A 51 19.44 19.36 1.74
C GLY A 51 18.01 18.83 1.90
N CYS A 52 17.56 18.08 0.92
CA CYS A 52 16.27 17.43 0.90
C CYS A 52 16.44 15.99 0.42
N TYR A 53 15.97 15.03 1.20
CA TYR A 53 16.17 13.61 0.92
C TYR A 53 14.87 12.84 1.08
N GLN A 54 14.65 11.89 0.18
CA GLN A 54 13.52 10.99 0.28
C GLN A 54 13.85 9.82 1.20
N PHE A 55 12.89 9.43 2.01
CA PHE A 55 12.97 8.21 2.79
C PHE A 55 11.61 7.51 2.91
N ARG A 56 11.65 6.24 3.28
CA ARG A 56 10.49 5.41 3.59
C ARG A 56 10.81 4.50 4.77
N ALA A 57 9.98 4.53 5.79
CA ALA A 57 9.98 3.52 6.83
C ALA A 57 8.88 2.48 6.55
N THR A 58 9.24 1.20 6.54
CA THR A 58 8.30 0.09 6.54
C THR A 58 8.05 -0.29 7.98
N ARG A 59 6.79 -0.43 8.34
CA ARG A 59 6.37 -0.77 9.70
C ARG A 59 5.80 -2.18 9.74
N ASN A 60 5.99 -2.85 10.86
CA ASN A 60 5.32 -4.12 11.12
C ASN A 60 3.80 -3.91 11.14
N SER A 61 3.07 -4.82 10.51
CA SER A 61 1.61 -4.83 10.51
C SER A 61 1.03 -5.98 11.31
N ASP A 62 1.88 -6.76 11.98
CA ASP A 62 1.42 -7.87 12.82
C ASP A 62 0.62 -7.31 13.99
N LEU A 63 -0.49 -7.95 14.25
CA LEU A 63 -1.28 -7.68 15.44
C LEU A 63 -0.63 -8.44 16.59
N PHE A 64 -0.08 -7.75 17.56
CA PHE A 64 0.33 -8.35 18.82
C PHE A 64 -0.94 -8.71 19.61
N VAL A 65 -1.47 -9.88 19.32
CA VAL A 65 -2.59 -10.45 20.08
C VAL A 65 -1.98 -11.45 21.05
N ASP A 66 -1.96 -11.11 22.31
CA ASP A 66 -1.55 -12.04 23.35
C ASP A 66 -2.67 -13.09 23.52
N GLU A 67 -2.41 -14.31 23.05
CA GLU A 67 -3.41 -15.38 22.99
C GLU A 67 -3.88 -15.82 24.40
N GLU A 68 -3.10 -15.57 25.43
CA GLU A 68 -3.44 -15.95 26.81
C GLU A 68 -4.50 -15.03 27.46
N GLU A 69 -4.69 -13.81 26.95
CA GLU A 69 -5.67 -12.84 27.50
C GLU A 69 -6.97 -12.70 26.68
N ILE A 70 -7.20 -13.51 25.65
CA ILE A 70 -8.33 -13.33 24.73
C ILE A 70 -9.63 -13.86 25.34
N THR A 71 -10.36 -13.01 26.02
CA THR A 71 -11.77 -13.27 26.38
C THR A 71 -12.73 -12.89 25.24
N ASN A 72 -12.36 -11.99 24.34
CA ASN A 72 -13.17 -11.58 23.19
C ASN A 72 -12.28 -11.06 22.04
N LEU A 73 -12.02 -11.93 21.06
CA LEU A 73 -11.19 -11.64 19.90
C LEU A 73 -11.70 -10.43 19.11
N ARG A 74 -13.02 -10.26 18.95
CA ARG A 74 -13.61 -9.14 18.22
C ARG A 74 -13.28 -7.80 18.84
N THR A 75 -13.39 -7.67 20.15
CA THR A 75 -13.11 -6.41 20.87
C THR A 75 -11.63 -6.06 20.78
N LYS A 76 -10.75 -7.06 20.90
CA LYS A 76 -9.32 -6.86 20.82
C LYS A 76 -8.88 -6.48 19.41
N LEU A 77 -9.39 -7.13 18.37
CA LEU A 77 -9.15 -6.77 16.98
C LEU A 77 -9.63 -5.35 16.64
N GLN A 78 -10.75 -4.89 17.17
CA GLN A 78 -11.23 -3.53 16.98
C GLN A 78 -10.31 -2.49 17.65
N GLY A 79 -9.71 -2.82 18.79
CA GLY A 79 -8.73 -1.98 19.48
C GLY A 79 -7.37 -1.92 18.77
N GLU A 80 -6.89 -3.06 18.25
CA GLU A 80 -5.58 -3.19 17.64
C GLU A 80 -5.51 -2.69 16.18
N LEU A 81 -6.63 -2.71 15.44
CA LEU A 81 -6.67 -2.24 14.05
C LEU A 81 -6.17 -0.79 13.85
N PRO A 82 -6.49 0.18 14.71
CA PRO A 82 -5.91 1.52 14.63
C PRO A 82 -4.40 1.55 14.91
N GLN A 83 -3.89 0.66 15.77
CA GLN A 83 -2.47 0.60 16.15
C GLN A 83 -1.58 0.06 15.04
N ARG A 84 -2.13 -0.63 14.03
CA ARG A 84 -1.39 -1.07 12.84
C ARG A 84 -0.62 0.07 12.15
N HIS A 85 -1.13 1.30 12.22
CA HIS A 85 -0.45 2.46 11.65
C HIS A 85 0.75 2.91 12.48
N PHE A 86 0.88 2.43 13.70
CA PHE A 86 1.91 2.80 14.67
C PHE A 86 2.84 1.64 15.04
N GLY A 87 2.73 0.49 14.36
CA GLY A 87 3.64 -0.64 14.54
C GLY A 87 5.11 -0.23 14.37
N ASP A 88 6.02 -0.95 15.02
CA ASP A 88 7.45 -0.68 14.98
C ASP A 88 7.99 -0.67 13.54
N ALA A 89 8.93 0.23 13.28
CA ALA A 89 9.61 0.23 12.01
C ALA A 89 10.55 -0.99 11.94
N VAL A 90 10.57 -1.65 10.79
CA VAL A 90 11.40 -2.85 10.55
C VAL A 90 12.37 -2.66 9.38
N ARG A 91 12.25 -1.55 8.64
CA ARG A 91 13.11 -1.25 7.50
C ARG A 91 13.08 0.25 7.20
N LEU A 92 14.26 0.81 6.91
CA LEU A 92 14.44 2.19 6.44
C LEU A 92 15.06 2.20 5.05
N GLU A 93 14.37 2.81 4.10
CA GLU A 93 14.91 3.08 2.76
C GLU A 93 15.18 4.58 2.65
N VAL A 94 16.36 4.95 2.20
CA VAL A 94 16.76 6.35 1.98
C VAL A 94 17.34 6.54 0.59
N ALA A 95 17.21 7.73 0.03
CA ALA A 95 17.91 8.08 -1.20
C ALA A 95 19.44 7.90 -1.02
N ASN A 96 20.12 7.39 -2.05
CA ASN A 96 21.54 7.07 -1.97
C ASN A 96 22.42 8.28 -1.59
N ASN A 97 22.00 9.47 -1.97
CA ASN A 97 22.68 10.74 -1.64
C ASN A 97 22.29 11.29 -0.25
N CYS A 98 21.50 10.58 0.54
CA CYS A 98 21.14 11.02 1.88
C CYS A 98 22.39 11.12 2.76
N SER A 99 22.57 12.28 3.39
CA SER A 99 23.75 12.55 4.21
C SER A 99 23.78 11.68 5.48
N PRO A 100 24.98 11.24 5.94
CA PRO A 100 25.09 10.42 7.14
C PRO A 100 24.38 11.00 8.36
N PRO A 101 24.49 12.30 8.70
CA PRO A 101 23.81 12.84 9.88
C PRO A 101 22.28 12.71 9.81
N ILE A 102 21.68 12.79 8.62
CA ILE A 102 20.23 12.59 8.44
C ILE A 102 19.88 11.11 8.54
N THR A 103 20.69 10.25 7.97
CA THR A 103 20.50 8.79 8.06
C THR A 103 20.55 8.32 9.51
N ASP A 104 21.57 8.75 10.26
CA ASP A 104 21.75 8.40 11.69
C ASP A 104 20.58 8.90 12.53
N PHE A 105 20.10 10.14 12.25
CA PHE A 105 18.92 10.69 12.89
C PHE A 105 17.68 9.82 12.63
N LEU A 106 17.47 9.40 11.38
CA LEU A 106 16.30 8.57 11.02
C LEU A 106 16.37 7.19 11.66
N LEU A 107 17.55 6.54 11.66
CA LEU A 107 17.76 5.25 12.33
C LEU A 107 17.43 5.37 13.83
N ALA A 108 17.98 6.36 14.50
CA ALA A 108 17.71 6.60 15.92
C ALA A 108 16.21 6.89 16.18
N GLN A 109 15.57 7.71 15.32
CA GLN A 109 14.18 8.10 15.47
C GLN A 109 13.21 6.90 15.29
N PHE A 110 13.56 5.93 14.44
CA PHE A 110 12.76 4.74 14.19
C PHE A 110 13.16 3.52 15.00
N GLY A 111 14.20 3.61 15.84
CA GLY A 111 14.71 2.49 16.62
C GLY A 111 15.35 1.40 15.77
N LEU A 112 15.91 1.76 14.60
CA LEU A 112 16.50 0.85 13.63
C LEU A 112 18.03 0.86 13.71
N GLN A 113 18.65 -0.18 13.18
CA GLN A 113 20.09 -0.34 13.08
C GLN A 113 20.55 -0.25 11.62
N GLU A 114 21.86 -0.17 11.40
CA GLU A 114 22.45 -0.09 10.05
C GLU A 114 22.07 -1.29 9.17
N VAL A 115 21.83 -2.47 9.75
CA VAL A 115 21.38 -3.66 9.03
C VAL A 115 19.99 -3.49 8.42
N ASP A 116 19.16 -2.59 8.96
CA ASP A 116 17.80 -2.31 8.51
C ASP A 116 17.75 -1.19 7.46
N LEU A 117 18.92 -0.59 7.16
CA LEU A 117 19.05 0.53 6.23
C LEU A 117 19.30 0.06 4.80
N TYR A 118 18.53 0.60 3.87
CA TYR A 118 18.68 0.36 2.43
C TYR A 118 18.85 1.68 1.69
N ARG A 119 20.00 1.87 1.06
CA ARG A 119 20.29 3.03 0.19
C ARG A 119 19.79 2.75 -1.21
N VAL A 120 18.90 3.59 -1.73
CA VAL A 120 18.25 3.40 -3.01
C VAL A 120 18.83 4.39 -4.03
N ASN A 121 19.34 3.87 -5.12
CA ASN A 121 19.78 4.69 -6.25
C ASN A 121 18.58 4.94 -7.17
N GLY A 122 17.86 6.02 -6.92
CA GLY A 122 16.65 6.40 -7.63
C GLY A 122 15.50 6.77 -6.67
N PRO A 123 14.28 6.82 -7.16
CA PRO A 123 13.14 7.15 -6.32
C PRO A 123 12.88 6.08 -5.25
N VAL A 124 12.69 6.50 -4.02
CA VAL A 124 12.26 5.62 -2.93
C VAL A 124 10.80 5.19 -3.17
N ASN A 125 10.50 3.93 -2.93
CA ASN A 125 9.15 3.35 -3.09
C ASN A 125 8.66 3.26 -4.56
N LEU A 126 9.30 2.39 -5.33
CA LEU A 126 8.96 2.14 -6.75
C LEU A 126 7.60 1.48 -6.96
N VAL A 127 6.93 0.95 -5.93
CA VAL A 127 5.55 0.41 -6.02
C VAL A 127 4.57 1.41 -6.66
N ARG A 128 4.86 2.69 -6.55
CA ARG A 128 4.05 3.75 -7.18
C ARG A 128 4.00 3.66 -8.70
N LEU A 129 5.03 3.08 -9.34
CA LEU A 129 5.07 2.85 -10.78
C LEU A 129 4.01 1.85 -11.28
N MET A 130 3.42 1.04 -10.41
CA MET A 130 2.32 0.15 -10.77
C MET A 130 1.09 0.88 -11.30
N GLN A 131 0.98 2.19 -11.08
CA GLN A 131 -0.10 3.02 -11.64
C GLN A 131 0.14 3.41 -13.12
N VAL A 132 1.38 3.33 -13.61
CA VAL A 132 1.75 3.77 -14.95
C VAL A 132 1.10 2.91 -16.05
N PRO A 133 1.08 1.56 -15.97
CA PRO A 133 0.48 0.73 -17.00
C PRO A 133 -0.99 1.06 -17.29
N ASP A 134 -1.75 1.47 -16.28
CA ASP A 134 -3.17 1.80 -16.42
C ASP A 134 -3.41 3.17 -17.11
N ARG A 135 -2.36 4.01 -17.15
CA ARG A 135 -2.40 5.36 -17.74
C ARG A 135 -1.79 5.42 -19.14
N VAL A 136 -1.30 4.29 -19.63
CA VAL A 136 -0.64 4.19 -20.93
C VAL A 136 -1.44 3.30 -21.85
N ASP A 137 -1.88 3.85 -22.98
CA ASP A 137 -2.59 3.08 -24.01
C ASP A 137 -1.58 2.38 -24.94
N ARG A 138 -1.04 1.28 -24.45
CA ARG A 138 -0.09 0.39 -25.16
C ARG A 138 -0.49 -1.07 -24.95
N PRO A 139 -1.57 -1.52 -25.62
CA PRO A 139 -2.06 -2.89 -25.49
C PRO A 139 -1.03 -3.93 -25.95
N ASP A 140 -0.15 -3.56 -26.87
CA ASP A 140 0.98 -4.36 -27.35
C ASP A 140 2.01 -4.69 -26.26
N MET A 141 2.06 -3.89 -25.19
CA MET A 141 2.97 -4.09 -24.03
C MET A 141 2.26 -4.70 -22.82
N LYS A 142 1.00 -5.09 -22.94
CA LYS A 142 0.20 -5.66 -21.85
C LYS A 142 -0.19 -7.09 -22.18
N PHE A 143 -0.26 -7.92 -21.15
CA PHE A 143 -0.87 -9.24 -21.28
C PHE A 143 -2.38 -9.09 -21.51
N SER A 144 -2.94 -10.02 -22.30
CA SER A 144 -4.40 -10.10 -22.47
C SER A 144 -5.09 -10.30 -21.13
N SER A 145 -6.23 -9.63 -20.94
CA SER A 145 -7.02 -9.77 -19.72
C SER A 145 -7.47 -11.21 -19.53
N PHE A 146 -7.18 -11.77 -18.38
CA PHE A 146 -7.67 -13.07 -17.97
C PHE A 146 -9.03 -12.92 -17.28
N LEU A 147 -10.03 -13.69 -17.72
CA LEU A 147 -11.35 -13.73 -17.09
C LEU A 147 -11.45 -14.96 -16.21
N PRO A 148 -11.46 -14.82 -14.87
CA PRO A 148 -11.60 -15.94 -13.96
C PRO A 148 -12.94 -16.66 -14.14
N GLY A 149 -12.91 -17.99 -14.23
CA GLY A 149 -14.11 -18.80 -14.29
C GLY A 149 -14.86 -18.84 -12.95
N ILE A 150 -16.18 -19.05 -13.01
CA ILE A 150 -17.00 -19.33 -11.83
C ILE A 150 -17.32 -20.82 -11.80
N PRO A 151 -17.09 -21.54 -10.67
CA PRO A 151 -17.48 -22.93 -10.54
C PRO A 151 -18.97 -23.14 -10.83
N LYS A 152 -19.32 -24.23 -11.52
CA LYS A 152 -20.69 -24.48 -11.99
C LYS A 152 -21.77 -24.47 -10.90
N ASN A 153 -21.40 -24.87 -9.68
CA ASN A 153 -22.27 -24.93 -8.50
C ASN A 153 -22.38 -23.60 -7.75
N LEU A 154 -21.67 -22.55 -8.19
CA LEU A 154 -21.61 -21.23 -7.56
C LEU A 154 -21.98 -20.10 -8.54
N GLY A 155 -22.82 -20.40 -9.53
CA GLY A 155 -23.29 -19.41 -10.50
C GLY A 155 -24.10 -18.28 -9.85
N LYS A 156 -24.28 -17.19 -10.59
CA LYS A 156 -24.98 -15.99 -10.13
C LYS A 156 -26.37 -16.35 -9.56
N GLY A 157 -26.65 -15.90 -8.33
CA GLY A 157 -27.91 -16.14 -7.63
C GLY A 157 -28.01 -17.51 -6.95
N SER A 158 -26.94 -18.31 -6.92
CA SER A 158 -26.92 -19.57 -6.15
C SER A 158 -26.97 -19.29 -4.65
N ASN A 159 -27.65 -20.14 -3.89
CA ASN A 159 -27.57 -20.12 -2.44
C ASN A 159 -26.26 -20.80 -2.01
N ILE A 160 -25.30 -20.00 -1.56
CA ILE A 160 -23.96 -20.47 -1.22
C ILE A 160 -23.98 -21.37 0.00
N PHE A 161 -24.81 -21.07 1.01
CA PHE A 161 -24.95 -21.92 2.19
C PHE A 161 -25.49 -23.32 1.83
N ALA A 162 -26.45 -23.39 0.89
CA ALA A 162 -26.93 -24.67 0.39
C ALA A 162 -25.84 -25.44 -0.36
N SER A 163 -24.95 -24.76 -1.05
CA SER A 163 -23.83 -25.39 -1.75
C SER A 163 -22.77 -25.91 -0.77
N ILE A 164 -22.43 -25.16 0.27
CA ILE A 164 -21.47 -25.56 1.32
C ILE A 164 -22.01 -26.76 2.11
N ARG A 165 -23.31 -26.82 2.39
CA ARG A 165 -23.91 -27.98 3.07
C ARG A 165 -23.82 -29.29 2.29
N ARG A 166 -23.61 -29.25 0.97
CA ARG A 166 -23.42 -30.45 0.13
C ARG A 166 -21.98 -30.96 0.15
N GLY A 167 -21.04 -30.11 0.50
CA GLY A 167 -19.61 -30.45 0.59
C GLY A 167 -18.73 -29.22 0.52
N ASP A 168 -17.48 -29.41 0.83
CA ASP A 168 -16.47 -28.36 0.80
C ASP A 168 -16.30 -27.76 -0.60
N ILE A 169 -16.01 -26.47 -0.63
CA ILE A 169 -15.79 -25.73 -1.86
C ILE A 169 -14.37 -25.15 -1.84
N LEU A 170 -13.52 -25.64 -2.73
CA LEU A 170 -12.18 -25.09 -2.92
C LEU A 170 -12.20 -24.11 -4.10
N LEU A 171 -11.67 -22.91 -3.87
CA LEU A 171 -11.47 -21.87 -4.88
C LEU A 171 -9.98 -21.62 -5.08
N HIS A 172 -9.54 -21.58 -6.34
CA HIS A 172 -8.16 -21.31 -6.70
C HIS A 172 -8.04 -19.94 -7.36
N HIS A 173 -7.72 -18.91 -6.59
CA HIS A 173 -7.48 -17.57 -7.10
C HIS A 173 -6.05 -17.44 -7.65
N PRO A 174 -5.85 -16.66 -8.73
CA PRO A 174 -6.79 -15.81 -9.47
C PRO A 174 -7.54 -16.52 -10.61
N TYR A 175 -7.36 -17.84 -10.79
CA TYR A 175 -7.92 -18.60 -11.90
C TYR A 175 -9.43 -18.81 -11.80
N GLN A 176 -9.95 -18.83 -10.58
CA GLN A 176 -11.37 -18.79 -10.30
C GLN A 176 -11.75 -17.44 -9.68
N SER A 177 -12.97 -17.00 -10.00
CA SER A 177 -13.49 -15.70 -9.56
C SER A 177 -13.63 -15.62 -8.05
N PHE A 178 -13.35 -14.44 -7.49
CA PHE A 178 -13.59 -14.13 -6.08
C PHE A 178 -15.06 -13.80 -5.77
N VAL A 179 -15.90 -13.64 -6.80
CA VAL A 179 -17.33 -13.31 -6.66
C VAL A 179 -18.06 -14.24 -5.69
N PRO A 180 -17.88 -15.58 -5.70
CA PRO A 180 -18.52 -16.45 -4.73
C PRO A 180 -18.21 -16.14 -3.26
N VAL A 181 -17.02 -15.64 -2.97
CA VAL A 181 -16.64 -15.21 -1.61
C VAL A 181 -17.40 -13.94 -1.22
N ILE A 182 -17.53 -12.99 -2.14
CA ILE A 182 -18.30 -11.76 -1.94
C ILE A 182 -19.79 -12.10 -1.74
N ASP A 183 -20.32 -13.03 -2.55
CA ASP A 183 -21.70 -13.48 -2.46
C ASP A 183 -21.96 -14.20 -1.12
N LEU A 184 -21.01 -14.99 -0.62
CA LEU A 184 -21.09 -15.60 0.71
C LEU A 184 -21.26 -14.54 1.81
N LEU A 185 -20.40 -13.53 1.80
CA LEU A 185 -20.46 -12.44 2.78
C LEU A 185 -21.76 -11.64 2.66
N SER A 186 -22.20 -11.39 1.44
CA SER A 186 -23.44 -10.66 1.18
C SER A 186 -24.67 -11.44 1.65
N GLN A 187 -24.70 -12.76 1.42
CA GLN A 187 -25.78 -13.63 1.91
C GLN A 187 -25.73 -13.76 3.44
N ALA A 188 -24.53 -13.88 4.03
CA ALA A 188 -24.39 -13.93 5.48
C ALA A 188 -24.86 -12.65 6.17
N ALA A 189 -24.62 -11.49 5.56
CA ALA A 189 -25.00 -10.20 6.12
C ALA A 189 -26.51 -10.00 6.29
N VAL A 190 -27.32 -10.72 5.50
CA VAL A 190 -28.79 -10.63 5.51
C VAL A 190 -29.46 -11.88 6.10
N ASP A 191 -28.72 -12.93 6.42
CA ASP A 191 -29.24 -14.17 7.00
C ASP A 191 -29.30 -14.04 8.52
N PRO A 192 -30.51 -14.06 9.14
CA PRO A 192 -30.66 -13.95 10.59
C PRO A 192 -30.02 -15.11 11.36
N SER A 193 -29.75 -16.23 10.72
CA SER A 193 -29.12 -17.41 11.31
C SER A 193 -27.59 -17.37 11.26
N ALA A 194 -27.02 -16.43 10.49
CA ALA A 194 -25.57 -16.24 10.44
C ALA A 194 -25.09 -15.49 11.67
N VAL A 195 -24.25 -16.13 12.46
CA VAL A 195 -23.64 -15.55 13.63
C VAL A 195 -22.33 -14.89 13.21
N ALA A 196 -22.16 -13.60 13.52
CA ALA A 196 -20.89 -12.93 13.30
C ALA A 196 -19.82 -13.53 14.23
N ILE A 197 -18.73 -14.00 13.65
CA ILE A 197 -17.56 -14.48 14.36
C ILE A 197 -16.68 -13.28 14.71
#